data_ee65433227472010907315d0bb0bd97e
#
_entry.id   ee65433227472010907315d0bb0bd97e
#
_cell.length_a   1.000
_cell.length_b   1.000
_cell.length_c   1.000
_cell.angle_alpha   90.00
_cell.angle_beta   90.00
_cell.angle_gamma   90.00
#
_symmetry.space_group_name_H-M   'P 1'
#
loop_
_entity.id
_entity.type
_entity.pdbx_description
1 polymer ?
#
loop_
_entity_poly.entity_id
_entity_poly.type
_entity_poly.pdbx_seq_one_letter_code
_entity_poly.pdbx_strand_id
1 'polypeptide(L)'
;MGISYFFKPLYLCRVTFKNKSKLNNIGVFYGSTTGTTEDLARRIAEKLDVPSADVFDVSKLTEALVNEYDVLVLGSSTWGAGELQDDWYNGVKVLKKCDLSHKSVALFGCGDSDSYSDTFCDAIGILYEDLKDTHCKFCGATDTAGYTFDSSIAVVDGKFVGLPLDEVNEDSKTDERISAWAKQVKQEIS
;
A
#
# COMPACT_ATOMS: atom_id res chain seq x y z
N MET A 1 -59.73 21.38 -28.51
CA MET A 1 -59.21 21.20 -27.13
C MET A 1 -58.20 20.09 -27.16
N GLY A 2 -56.91 20.42 -27.28
CA GLY A 2 -55.82 19.42 -27.32
C GLY A 2 -55.11 19.40 -25.96
N ILE A 3 -55.06 18.24 -25.33
CA ILE A 3 -54.34 18.05 -24.06
C ILE A 3 -52.95 17.54 -24.39
N SER A 4 -51.97 18.42 -24.17
CA SER A 4 -50.52 18.10 -24.34
C SER A 4 -50.05 17.36 -23.09
N TYR A 5 -49.64 16.10 -23.22
CA TYR A 5 -48.96 15.36 -22.15
C TYR A 5 -47.48 15.64 -22.22
N PHE A 6 -46.95 16.39 -21.23
CA PHE A 6 -45.52 16.54 -20.97
C PHE A 6 -45.00 15.27 -20.32
N PHE A 7 -44.25 14.46 -21.06
CA PHE A 7 -43.42 13.41 -20.50
C PHE A 7 -42.18 14.03 -19.87
N LYS A 8 -42.09 13.99 -18.53
CA LYS A 8 -40.82 14.22 -17.82
C LYS A 8 -39.97 12.97 -17.97
N PRO A 9 -38.68 13.06 -18.39
CA PRO A 9 -37.78 11.89 -18.31
C PRO A 9 -37.47 11.57 -16.85
N LEU A 10 -37.83 10.38 -16.41
CA LEU A 10 -37.33 9.80 -15.18
C LEU A 10 -35.83 9.58 -15.34
N TYR A 11 -35.05 10.38 -14.64
CA TYR A 11 -33.65 10.04 -14.38
C TYR A 11 -33.63 8.81 -13.47
N LEU A 12 -33.41 7.63 -14.07
CA LEU A 12 -33.08 6.43 -13.33
C LEU A 12 -31.70 6.66 -12.70
N CYS A 13 -31.71 7.03 -11.42
CA CYS A 13 -30.52 6.94 -10.57
C CYS A 13 -30.18 5.44 -10.50
N ARG A 14 -29.17 5.01 -11.27
CA ARG A 14 -28.59 3.69 -11.15
C ARG A 14 -27.89 3.61 -9.80
N VAL A 15 -28.65 3.30 -8.76
CA VAL A 15 -28.08 2.74 -7.53
C VAL A 15 -27.62 1.33 -7.90
N THR A 16 -26.37 1.21 -8.29
CA THR A 16 -25.72 -0.09 -8.36
C THR A 16 -25.55 -0.58 -6.92
N PHE A 17 -26.50 -1.40 -6.48
CA PHE A 17 -26.28 -2.27 -5.34
C PHE A 17 -25.14 -3.21 -5.74
N LYS A 18 -23.88 -2.84 -5.40
CA LYS A 18 -22.79 -3.79 -5.33
C LYS A 18 -23.20 -4.81 -4.24
N ASN A 19 -23.69 -5.98 -4.66
CA ASN A 19 -23.71 -7.15 -3.78
C ASN A 19 -22.26 -7.39 -3.37
N LYS A 20 -21.89 -6.92 -2.19
CA LYS A 20 -20.60 -7.15 -1.56
C LYS A 20 -20.55 -8.61 -1.12
N SER A 21 -20.19 -9.54 -2.03
CA SER A 21 -19.42 -10.68 -1.60
C SER A 21 -18.20 -10.10 -0.88
N LYS A 22 -17.88 -10.64 0.28
CA LYS A 22 -16.92 -10.16 1.26
C LYS A 22 -15.47 -10.12 0.73
N LEU A 23 -15.21 -9.35 -0.33
CA LEU A 23 -13.87 -8.99 -0.78
C LEU A 23 -13.61 -7.60 -0.22
N ASN A 24 -12.60 -7.51 0.62
CA ASN A 24 -12.13 -6.24 1.15
C ASN A 24 -11.68 -5.35 -0.02
N ASN A 25 -12.12 -4.10 -0.05
CA ASN A 25 -11.60 -3.12 -1.01
C ASN A 25 -10.16 -2.80 -0.66
N ILE A 26 -9.24 -3.03 -1.60
CA ILE A 26 -7.81 -2.79 -1.43
C ILE A 26 -7.43 -1.56 -2.25
N GLY A 27 -6.78 -0.57 -1.60
CA GLY A 27 -6.14 0.56 -2.26
C GLY A 27 -4.62 0.47 -2.11
N VAL A 28 -3.88 0.68 -3.19
CA VAL A 28 -2.41 0.70 -3.20
C VAL A 28 -1.94 2.15 -3.32
N PHE A 29 -1.10 2.58 -2.38
CA PHE A 29 -0.57 3.95 -2.35
C PHE A 29 0.95 3.90 -2.30
N TYR A 30 1.61 4.62 -3.20
CA TYR A 30 3.05 4.61 -3.31
C TYR A 30 3.66 6.02 -3.33
N GLY A 31 4.83 6.17 -2.72
CA GLY A 31 5.70 7.32 -2.91
C GLY A 31 6.89 6.93 -3.78
N SER A 32 7.05 7.58 -4.93
CA SER A 32 8.11 7.26 -5.88
C SER A 32 8.63 8.54 -6.56
N THR A 33 9.94 8.70 -6.60
CA THR A 33 10.59 9.83 -7.28
C THR A 33 11.16 9.41 -8.65
N THR A 34 11.69 8.18 -8.73
CA THR A 34 12.37 7.66 -9.95
C THR A 34 11.53 6.65 -10.73
N GLY A 35 10.35 6.27 -10.21
CA GLY A 35 9.46 5.31 -10.86
C GLY A 35 9.59 3.88 -10.35
N THR A 36 10.66 3.51 -9.65
CA THR A 36 10.86 2.12 -9.17
C THR A 36 9.73 1.66 -8.25
N THR A 37 9.39 2.45 -7.21
CA THR A 37 8.31 2.09 -6.27
C THR A 37 6.95 2.10 -6.96
N GLU A 38 6.74 2.95 -7.98
CA GLU A 38 5.53 2.93 -8.80
C GLU A 38 5.38 1.62 -9.57
N ASP A 39 6.46 1.13 -10.21
CA ASP A 39 6.45 -0.15 -10.91
C ASP A 39 6.14 -1.30 -9.95
N LEU A 40 6.82 -1.34 -8.80
CA LEU A 40 6.57 -2.32 -7.75
C LEU A 40 5.11 -2.28 -7.26
N ALA A 41 4.55 -1.09 -7.05
CA ALA A 41 3.14 -0.93 -6.66
C ALA A 41 2.18 -1.53 -7.68
N ARG A 42 2.44 -1.36 -8.99
CA ARG A 42 1.63 -1.94 -10.07
C ARG A 42 1.73 -3.46 -10.10
N ARG A 43 2.94 -4.01 -9.96
CA ARG A 43 3.19 -5.47 -9.89
C ARG A 43 2.51 -6.10 -8.67
N ILE A 44 2.59 -5.44 -7.51
CA ILE A 44 1.89 -5.86 -6.28
C ILE A 44 0.37 -5.82 -6.47
N ALA A 45 -0.17 -4.73 -7.03
CA ALA A 45 -1.60 -4.59 -7.31
C ALA A 45 -2.12 -5.71 -8.21
N GLU A 46 -1.38 -6.06 -9.27
CA GLU A 46 -1.71 -7.20 -10.15
C GLU A 46 -1.80 -8.51 -9.36
N LYS A 47 -0.84 -8.80 -8.49
CA LYS A 47 -0.83 -10.03 -7.67
C LYS A 47 -1.90 -10.04 -6.58
N LEU A 48 -2.36 -8.86 -6.16
CA LEU A 48 -3.46 -8.71 -5.20
C LEU A 48 -4.85 -8.66 -5.88
N ASP A 49 -4.92 -8.74 -7.22
CA ASP A 49 -6.13 -8.55 -8.03
C ASP A 49 -6.78 -7.16 -7.84
N VAL A 50 -5.94 -6.14 -7.61
CA VAL A 50 -6.35 -4.74 -7.47
C VAL A 50 -6.36 -4.07 -8.83
N PRO A 51 -7.48 -3.46 -9.25
CA PRO A 51 -7.54 -2.70 -10.50
C PRO A 51 -6.54 -1.53 -10.52
N SER A 52 -6.00 -1.20 -11.68
CA SER A 52 -5.07 -0.06 -11.83
C SER A 52 -5.69 1.29 -11.43
N ALA A 53 -7.01 1.40 -11.41
CA ALA A 53 -7.73 2.58 -10.94
C ALA A 53 -7.65 2.77 -9.41
N ASP A 54 -7.26 1.73 -8.67
CA ASP A 54 -7.11 1.72 -7.21
C ASP A 54 -5.62 1.74 -6.79
N VAL A 55 -4.73 2.16 -7.71
CA VAL A 55 -3.30 2.36 -7.48
C VAL A 55 -2.98 3.85 -7.62
N PHE A 56 -2.48 4.47 -6.56
CA PHE A 56 -2.34 5.92 -6.46
C PHE A 56 -0.95 6.34 -6.01
N ASP A 57 -0.48 7.42 -6.60
CA ASP A 57 0.59 8.20 -6.01
C ASP A 57 0.12 8.82 -4.68
N VAL A 58 0.94 8.73 -3.64
CA VAL A 58 0.59 9.19 -2.28
C VAL A 58 0.35 10.70 -2.20
N SER A 59 0.88 11.49 -3.13
CA SER A 59 0.59 12.93 -3.22
C SER A 59 -0.90 13.23 -3.45
N LYS A 60 -1.67 12.24 -3.94
CA LYS A 60 -3.13 12.33 -4.15
C LYS A 60 -3.95 11.83 -2.96
N LEU A 61 -3.29 11.37 -1.88
CA LEU A 61 -3.99 10.79 -0.74
C LEU A 61 -4.84 11.84 -0.03
N THR A 62 -6.09 11.51 0.21
CA THR A 62 -7.05 12.30 0.97
C THR A 62 -7.80 11.44 1.98
N GLU A 63 -8.36 12.05 3.02
CA GLU A 63 -9.18 11.34 4.01
C GLU A 63 -10.37 10.62 3.35
N ALA A 64 -10.99 11.24 2.33
CA ALA A 64 -12.08 10.63 1.56
C ALA A 64 -11.60 9.36 0.84
N LEU A 65 -10.43 9.41 0.20
CA LEU A 65 -9.87 8.28 -0.52
C LEU A 65 -9.49 7.15 0.42
N VAL A 66 -8.87 7.46 1.58
CA VAL A 66 -8.55 6.45 2.62
C VAL A 66 -9.82 5.71 3.07
N ASN A 67 -10.94 6.43 3.20
CA ASN A 67 -12.19 5.85 3.68
C ASN A 67 -12.89 4.90 2.69
N GLU A 68 -12.49 4.92 1.41
CA GLU A 68 -13.03 4.02 0.38
C GLU A 68 -12.51 2.57 0.50
N TYR A 69 -11.39 2.36 1.19
CA TYR A 69 -10.70 1.08 1.25
C TYR A 69 -10.72 0.47 2.65
N ASP A 70 -10.90 -0.84 2.71
CA ASP A 70 -10.80 -1.64 3.94
C ASP A 70 -9.34 -2.05 4.20
N VAL A 71 -8.54 -2.17 3.13
CA VAL A 71 -7.12 -2.53 3.17
C VAL A 71 -6.30 -1.46 2.44
N LEU A 72 -5.26 -0.98 3.11
CA LEU A 72 -4.32 -0.02 2.57
C LEU A 72 -2.97 -0.71 2.37
N VAL A 73 -2.50 -0.76 1.13
CA VAL A 73 -1.16 -1.24 0.77
C VAL A 73 -0.29 -0.01 0.53
N LEU A 74 0.69 0.22 1.40
CA LEU A 74 1.46 1.46 1.43
C LEU A 74 2.91 1.17 1.08
N GLY A 75 3.45 1.87 0.08
CA GLY A 75 4.81 1.66 -0.40
C GLY A 75 5.66 2.92 -0.46
N SER A 76 6.91 2.83 0.00
CA SER A 76 7.87 3.92 -0.07
C SER A 76 9.24 3.44 -0.54
N SER A 77 9.91 4.26 -1.35
CA SER A 77 11.35 4.13 -1.52
C SER A 77 12.06 4.64 -0.27
N THR A 78 13.24 4.07 0.00
CA THR A 78 14.14 4.54 1.06
C THR A 78 15.17 5.48 0.45
N TRP A 79 15.28 6.68 1.00
CA TRP A 79 16.17 7.73 0.54
C TRP A 79 17.22 8.11 1.60
N GLY A 80 18.28 8.74 1.16
CA GLY A 80 19.29 9.29 2.05
C GLY A 80 19.84 8.26 3.04
N ALA A 81 19.75 8.58 4.32
CA ALA A 81 20.16 7.71 5.43
C ALA A 81 18.96 6.95 6.06
N GLY A 82 18.05 6.43 5.24
CA GLY A 82 16.91 5.66 5.69
C GLY A 82 15.58 6.42 5.67
N GLU A 83 15.48 7.54 4.94
CA GLU A 83 14.34 8.45 4.97
C GLU A 83 13.19 8.00 4.07
N LEU A 84 11.97 8.48 4.38
CA LEU A 84 10.80 8.33 3.51
C LEU A 84 10.97 9.11 2.21
N GLN A 85 10.30 8.66 1.15
CA GLN A 85 10.04 9.50 -0.01
C GLN A 85 9.19 10.72 0.40
N ASP A 86 9.52 11.90 -0.14
CA ASP A 86 9.05 13.21 0.35
C ASP A 86 7.53 13.35 0.50
N ASP A 87 6.74 12.81 -0.44
CA ASP A 87 5.28 12.96 -0.42
C ASP A 87 4.64 12.20 0.75
N TRP A 88 5.32 11.20 1.30
CA TRP A 88 4.85 10.46 2.47
C TRP A 88 4.74 11.29 3.73
N TYR A 89 5.54 12.37 3.90
CA TYR A 89 5.40 13.26 5.05
C TYR A 89 4.01 13.92 5.13
N ASN A 90 3.38 14.16 3.97
CA ASN A 90 1.99 14.61 3.92
C ASN A 90 1.02 13.44 3.99
N GLY A 91 1.31 12.33 3.32
CA GLY A 91 0.50 11.11 3.37
C GLY A 91 0.25 10.60 4.78
N VAL A 92 1.30 10.52 5.60
CA VAL A 92 1.21 10.14 7.02
C VAL A 92 0.29 11.08 7.81
N LYS A 93 0.39 12.41 7.57
CA LYS A 93 -0.51 13.37 8.24
C LYS A 93 -1.98 13.15 7.87
N VAL A 94 -2.27 12.75 6.64
CA VAL A 94 -3.63 12.40 6.21
C VAL A 94 -4.08 11.12 6.91
N LEU A 95 -3.26 10.06 6.88
CA LEU A 95 -3.58 8.78 7.51
C LEU A 95 -3.85 8.92 9.02
N LYS A 96 -3.05 9.70 9.73
CA LYS A 96 -3.22 9.95 11.18
C LYS A 96 -4.50 10.72 11.55
N LYS A 97 -5.17 11.36 10.59
CA LYS A 97 -6.47 12.00 10.80
C LYS A 97 -7.65 11.05 10.58
N CYS A 98 -7.42 9.92 9.93
CA CYS A 98 -8.45 8.92 9.64
C CYS A 98 -8.60 7.94 10.81
N ASP A 99 -9.79 7.38 10.97
CA ASP A 99 -9.98 6.21 11.83
C ASP A 99 -9.51 4.96 11.05
N LEU A 100 -8.35 4.43 11.44
CA LEU A 100 -7.77 3.22 10.86
C LEU A 100 -8.03 1.96 11.67
N SER A 101 -8.74 2.03 12.79
CA SER A 101 -8.95 0.91 13.73
C SER A 101 -9.65 -0.31 13.11
N HIS A 102 -10.37 -0.11 11.99
CA HIS A 102 -11.06 -1.16 11.24
C HIS A 102 -10.37 -1.53 9.92
N LYS A 103 -9.18 -0.99 9.67
CA LYS A 103 -8.46 -1.19 8.41
C LYS A 103 -7.27 -2.11 8.61
N SER A 104 -6.98 -2.91 7.58
CA SER A 104 -5.72 -3.63 7.48
C SER A 104 -4.70 -2.77 6.72
N VAL A 105 -3.44 -2.79 7.16
CA VAL A 105 -2.34 -2.06 6.53
C VAL A 105 -1.23 -3.05 6.20
N ALA A 106 -0.86 -3.12 4.93
CA ALA A 106 0.28 -3.88 4.44
C ALA A 106 1.34 -2.91 3.90
N LEU A 107 2.60 -3.14 4.25
CA LEU A 107 3.69 -2.24 3.90
C LEU A 107 4.61 -2.91 2.86
N PHE A 108 5.13 -2.14 1.91
CA PHE A 108 6.21 -2.56 1.04
C PHE A 108 7.19 -1.41 0.79
N GLY A 109 8.41 -1.72 0.42
CA GLY A 109 9.38 -0.69 0.13
C GLY A 109 10.55 -1.21 -0.69
N CYS A 110 11.30 -0.30 -1.26
CA CYS A 110 12.54 -0.63 -1.94
C CYS A 110 13.74 0.09 -1.33
N GLY A 111 14.86 -0.62 -1.33
CA GLY A 111 16.17 -0.16 -0.89
C GLY A 111 17.26 -0.73 -1.78
N ASP A 112 18.49 -0.44 -1.42
CA ASP A 112 19.72 -0.96 -2.03
C ASP A 112 20.53 -1.60 -0.89
N SER A 113 20.53 -2.93 -0.85
CA SER A 113 21.12 -3.68 0.26
C SER A 113 22.65 -3.66 0.27
N ASP A 114 23.29 -3.37 -0.87
CA ASP A 114 24.75 -3.29 -0.97
C ASP A 114 25.27 -1.90 -0.59
N SER A 115 24.63 -0.84 -1.13
CA SER A 115 25.09 0.53 -0.91
C SER A 115 24.62 1.12 0.43
N TYR A 116 23.47 0.63 0.94
CA TYR A 116 22.81 1.14 2.15
C TYR A 116 22.37 -0.01 3.06
N SER A 117 23.31 -0.93 3.35
CA SER A 117 23.04 -2.17 4.10
C SER A 117 22.61 -1.93 5.55
N ASP A 118 22.98 -0.80 6.13
CA ASP A 118 22.65 -0.41 7.51
C ASP A 118 21.31 0.36 7.65
N THR A 119 20.67 0.70 6.53
CA THR A 119 19.36 1.38 6.47
C THR A 119 18.41 0.74 5.43
N PHE A 120 18.61 -0.56 5.19
CA PHE A 120 17.90 -1.28 4.14
C PHE A 120 16.37 -1.26 4.34
N CYS A 121 15.65 -0.62 3.42
CA CYS A 121 14.20 -0.47 3.46
C CYS A 121 13.65 0.20 4.73
N ASP A 122 14.41 1.06 5.39
CA ASP A 122 14.01 1.76 6.61
C ASP A 122 12.72 2.55 6.47
N ALA A 123 12.40 3.04 5.26
CA ALA A 123 11.17 3.77 4.99
C ALA A 123 9.90 3.01 5.42
N ILE A 124 9.85 1.67 5.26
CA ILE A 124 8.70 0.90 5.74
C ILE A 124 8.66 0.79 7.26
N GLY A 125 9.81 0.82 7.92
CA GLY A 125 9.91 0.89 9.38
C GLY A 125 9.38 2.23 9.92
N ILE A 126 9.70 3.34 9.24
CA ILE A 126 9.17 4.67 9.58
C ILE A 126 7.64 4.69 9.41
N LEU A 127 7.10 4.18 8.29
CA LEU A 127 5.65 4.09 8.09
C LEU A 127 4.97 3.26 9.20
N TYR A 128 5.60 2.14 9.59
CA TYR A 128 5.10 1.31 10.69
C TYR A 128 5.06 2.08 12.01
N GLU A 129 6.17 2.71 12.41
CA GLU A 129 6.25 3.51 13.63
C GLU A 129 5.23 4.67 13.65
N ASP A 130 5.06 5.34 12.51
CA ASP A 130 4.12 6.44 12.39
C ASP A 130 2.65 6.00 12.51
N LEU A 131 2.33 4.77 12.14
CA LEU A 131 0.95 4.28 12.09
C LEU A 131 0.58 3.30 13.21
N LYS A 132 1.52 2.76 13.98
CA LYS A 132 1.26 1.75 15.01
C LYS A 132 0.23 2.17 16.06
N ASP A 133 0.19 3.47 16.40
CA ASP A 133 -0.74 4.03 17.40
C ASP A 133 -2.12 4.35 16.80
N THR A 134 -2.34 4.16 15.50
CA THR A 134 -3.65 4.34 14.85
C THR A 134 -4.60 3.16 15.05
N HIS A 135 -4.14 2.11 15.74
CA HIS A 135 -4.87 0.87 15.97
C HIS A 135 -5.24 0.08 14.70
N CYS A 136 -4.63 0.38 13.56
CA CYS A 136 -4.79 -0.43 12.35
C CYS A 136 -4.23 -1.84 12.57
N LYS A 137 -4.74 -2.82 11.80
CA LYS A 137 -4.19 -4.17 11.81
C LYS A 137 -3.09 -4.26 10.76
N PHE A 138 -1.82 -4.34 11.16
CA PHE A 138 -0.75 -4.64 10.22
C PHE A 138 -0.81 -6.09 9.74
N CYS A 139 -0.48 -6.31 8.47
CA CYS A 139 -0.40 -7.61 7.82
C CYS A 139 0.75 -7.64 6.80
N GLY A 140 1.14 -8.85 6.38
CA GLY A 140 2.20 -9.03 5.39
C GLY A 140 3.62 -8.87 5.96
N ALA A 141 3.85 -9.14 7.25
CA ALA A 141 5.20 -9.21 7.79
C ALA A 141 5.99 -10.36 7.15
N THR A 142 7.27 -10.13 6.80
CA THR A 142 8.11 -11.13 6.13
C THR A 142 9.31 -11.53 6.96
N ASP A 143 9.79 -12.78 6.79
CA ASP A 143 11.02 -13.22 7.43
C ASP A 143 12.24 -12.48 6.88
N THR A 144 13.27 -12.31 7.73
CA THR A 144 14.57 -11.75 7.30
C THR A 144 15.43 -12.77 6.54
N ALA A 145 15.07 -14.05 6.59
CA ALA A 145 15.78 -15.10 5.87
C ALA A 145 15.75 -14.90 4.36
N GLY A 146 16.92 -14.98 3.71
CA GLY A 146 17.05 -14.78 2.25
C GLY A 146 17.26 -13.32 1.82
N TYR A 147 17.46 -12.40 2.79
CA TYR A 147 17.92 -11.05 2.59
C TYR A 147 19.34 -10.86 3.11
N THR A 148 20.11 -10.00 2.46
CA THR A 148 21.46 -9.61 2.88
C THR A 148 21.43 -8.13 3.24
N PHE A 149 21.65 -7.79 4.49
CA PHE A 149 21.70 -6.42 5.01
C PHE A 149 22.35 -6.42 6.39
N ASP A 150 22.88 -5.31 6.85
CA ASP A 150 23.51 -5.19 8.17
C ASP A 150 22.49 -4.82 9.24
N SER A 151 21.66 -3.82 8.99
CA SER A 151 20.56 -3.42 9.89
C SER A 151 19.40 -2.79 9.16
N SER A 152 18.22 -2.78 9.80
CA SER A 152 17.03 -2.07 9.34
C SER A 152 16.07 -1.82 10.49
N ILE A 153 15.56 -0.59 10.61
CA ILE A 153 14.48 -0.27 11.55
C ILE A 153 13.13 -0.87 11.13
N ALA A 154 13.04 -1.38 9.90
CA ALA A 154 11.88 -2.15 9.45
C ALA A 154 11.82 -3.56 10.05
N VAL A 155 12.85 -3.99 10.78
CA VAL A 155 12.86 -5.29 11.47
C VAL A 155 12.38 -5.11 12.91
N VAL A 156 11.19 -5.67 13.19
CA VAL A 156 10.57 -5.68 14.51
C VAL A 156 10.32 -7.14 14.89
N ASP A 157 10.72 -7.53 16.10
CA ASP A 157 10.59 -8.91 16.59
C ASP A 157 11.17 -9.98 15.64
N GLY A 158 12.27 -9.64 14.95
CA GLY A 158 12.98 -10.53 14.06
C GLY A 158 12.37 -10.70 12.66
N LYS A 159 11.37 -9.91 12.32
CA LYS A 159 10.72 -9.88 10.99
C LYS A 159 10.65 -8.47 10.42
N PHE A 160 10.69 -8.37 9.09
CA PHE A 160 10.31 -7.13 8.45
C PHE A 160 8.81 -6.87 8.66
N VAL A 161 8.45 -5.63 8.95
CA VAL A 161 7.05 -5.19 9.13
C VAL A 161 6.24 -5.16 7.82
N GLY A 162 6.85 -5.53 6.70
CA GLY A 162 6.25 -5.56 5.38
C GLY A 162 7.13 -6.32 4.39
N LEU A 163 7.01 -6.01 3.10
CA LEU A 163 7.81 -6.58 2.01
C LEU A 163 8.97 -5.65 1.64
N PRO A 164 10.22 -5.97 2.02
CA PRO A 164 11.38 -5.27 1.49
C PRO A 164 11.75 -5.81 0.11
N LEU A 165 12.10 -4.94 -0.83
CA LEU A 165 12.52 -5.28 -2.19
C LEU A 165 13.82 -4.55 -2.54
N ASP A 166 14.64 -5.20 -3.35
CA ASP A 166 15.91 -4.67 -3.85
C ASP A 166 15.98 -4.86 -5.37
N GLU A 167 15.62 -3.83 -6.12
CA GLU A 167 15.66 -3.84 -7.58
C GLU A 167 17.06 -3.56 -8.15
N VAL A 168 18.03 -3.22 -7.28
CA VAL A 168 19.40 -2.94 -7.68
C VAL A 168 20.25 -4.22 -7.67
N ASN A 169 20.15 -5.00 -6.60
CA ASN A 169 21.03 -6.16 -6.36
C ASN A 169 20.30 -7.50 -6.47
N GLU A 170 18.96 -7.52 -6.30
CA GLU A 170 18.16 -8.74 -6.20
C GLU A 170 16.88 -8.72 -7.08
N ASP A 171 16.89 -7.99 -8.20
CA ASP A 171 15.77 -7.86 -9.14
C ASP A 171 15.20 -9.21 -9.60
N SER A 172 16.05 -10.20 -9.78
CA SER A 172 15.65 -11.58 -10.14
C SER A 172 14.77 -12.27 -9.11
N LYS A 173 14.78 -11.83 -7.85
CA LYS A 173 13.95 -12.38 -6.75
C LYS A 173 12.63 -11.65 -6.57
N THR A 174 12.46 -10.47 -7.16
CA THR A 174 11.34 -9.56 -6.89
C THR A 174 9.98 -10.19 -7.20
N ASP A 175 9.81 -10.81 -8.36
CA ASP A 175 8.53 -11.41 -8.75
C ASP A 175 8.12 -12.57 -7.84
N GLU A 176 9.07 -13.38 -7.40
CA GLU A 176 8.82 -14.46 -6.46
C GLU A 176 8.39 -13.90 -5.10
N ARG A 177 9.14 -12.90 -4.59
CA ARG A 177 8.83 -12.24 -3.32
C ARG A 177 7.45 -11.57 -3.32
N ILE A 178 7.12 -10.82 -4.37
CA ILE A 178 5.81 -10.18 -4.54
C ILE A 178 4.70 -11.26 -4.58
N SER A 179 4.89 -12.34 -5.34
CA SER A 179 3.88 -13.38 -5.48
C SER A 179 3.62 -14.12 -4.16
N ALA A 180 4.67 -14.45 -3.42
CA ALA A 180 4.56 -15.09 -2.10
C ALA A 180 3.87 -14.16 -1.09
N TRP A 181 4.30 -12.89 -1.05
CA TRP A 181 3.75 -11.88 -0.15
C TRP A 181 2.28 -11.56 -0.42
N ALA A 182 1.92 -11.37 -1.69
CA ALA A 182 0.52 -11.11 -2.06
C ALA A 182 -0.41 -12.26 -1.65
N LYS A 183 0.05 -13.52 -1.78
CA LYS A 183 -0.69 -14.68 -1.30
C LYS A 183 -0.87 -14.65 0.22
N GLN A 184 0.17 -14.31 0.97
CA GLN A 184 0.12 -14.16 2.43
C GLN A 184 -0.86 -13.06 2.83
N VAL A 185 -0.74 -11.85 2.25
CA VAL A 185 -1.63 -10.72 2.55
C VAL A 185 -3.09 -11.10 2.30
N LYS A 186 -3.40 -11.74 1.16
CA LYS A 186 -4.77 -12.23 0.86
C LYS A 186 -5.31 -13.17 1.94
N GLN A 187 -4.47 -14.04 2.51
CA GLN A 187 -4.87 -14.93 3.59
C GLN A 187 -5.11 -14.21 4.92
N GLU A 188 -4.30 -13.19 5.23
CA GLU A 188 -4.37 -12.47 6.50
C GLU A 188 -5.54 -11.46 6.56
N ILE A 189 -6.01 -10.98 5.40
CA ILE A 189 -7.13 -10.05 5.29
C ILE A 189 -8.48 -10.73 5.02
N SER A 190 -8.51 -12.05 4.89
CA SER A 190 -9.71 -12.86 4.55
C SER A 190 -10.67 -13.04 5.71
#